data_4d6fbc76be71e1c9f662f7720bb2f816
#
_entry.id   4d6fbc76be71e1c9f662f7720bb2f816
#
_cell.length_a   1.000
_cell.length_b   1.000
_cell.length_c   1.000
_cell.angle_alpha   90.00
_cell.angle_beta   90.00
_cell.angle_gamma   90.00
#
_symmetry.space_group_name_H-M   'P 1'
#
loop_
_entity.id
_entity.type
_entity.pdbx_description
1 polymer ?
#
loop_
_entity_poly.entity_id
_entity_poly.type
_entity_poly.pdbx_seq_one_letter_code
_entity_poly.pdbx_strand_id
1 'polypeptide(L)'
;LDIHGPSILLRHQSDWISGWILQNWNYGEEGNNIKLGWDLSSSSWPEKFDSLYWSDSLPQIKRSGDMLGKIDISLARKLNLKEDLSIIAGTTDSNASFIAADIKEKDGLAVLGTTLVLKKRTHKPVQETGITNHRINNHWICGGASNAGCGILSRFFSNLELEELSKQINPKKSTNLKFIPLNSKGERFPINDSHLEPLVEPRPVSDALFLNGLLEGLANIELKGWK
;
A
#
# COMPACT_ATOMS: atom_id res chain seq x y z
N LEU A 1 -22.01 7.31 -13.75
CA LEU A 1 -21.86 7.06 -15.20
C LEU A 1 -23.20 7.05 -15.90
N ASP A 2 -24.23 6.44 -15.33
CA ASP A 2 -25.59 6.37 -15.91
C ASP A 2 -26.24 7.75 -16.16
N ILE A 3 -25.81 8.77 -15.42
CA ILE A 3 -26.35 10.15 -15.52
C ILE A 3 -25.63 10.95 -16.61
N HIS A 4 -24.37 10.64 -16.92
CA HIS A 4 -23.51 11.48 -17.74
C HIS A 4 -23.13 10.86 -19.10
N GLY A 5 -23.48 9.59 -19.33
CA GLY A 5 -23.22 8.89 -20.59
C GLY A 5 -21.72 8.67 -20.91
N PRO A 6 -21.39 8.31 -22.14
CA PRO A 6 -20.03 7.90 -22.54
C PRO A 6 -19.02 9.04 -22.66
N SER A 7 -19.42 10.29 -22.39
CA SER A 7 -18.53 11.47 -22.49
C SER A 7 -17.63 11.68 -21.26
N ILE A 8 -17.74 10.82 -20.25
CA ILE A 8 -16.93 10.90 -19.03
C ILE A 8 -15.69 10.03 -19.14
N LEU A 9 -14.58 10.53 -18.63
CA LEU A 9 -13.35 9.75 -18.46
C LEU A 9 -13.19 9.33 -16.99
N LEU A 10 -12.96 8.05 -16.75
CA LEU A 10 -12.60 7.53 -15.44
C LEU A 10 -11.08 7.57 -15.27
N ARG A 11 -10.60 8.38 -14.34
CA ARG A 11 -9.16 8.56 -14.08
C ARG A 11 -8.89 8.63 -12.58
N HIS A 12 -7.84 7.95 -12.15
CA HIS A 12 -7.28 8.21 -10.83
C HIS A 12 -6.68 9.62 -10.76
N GLN A 13 -6.51 10.14 -9.55
CA GLN A 13 -5.95 11.48 -9.35
C GLN A 13 -4.59 11.65 -10.03
N SER A 14 -3.71 10.66 -9.91
CA SER A 14 -2.39 10.67 -10.56
C SER A 14 -2.51 10.67 -12.09
N ASP A 15 -3.41 9.88 -12.64
CA ASP A 15 -3.67 9.80 -14.08
C ASP A 15 -4.27 11.10 -14.60
N TRP A 16 -5.16 11.71 -13.81
CA TRP A 16 -5.72 13.02 -14.14
C TRP A 16 -4.65 14.12 -14.19
N ILE A 17 -3.73 14.15 -13.20
CA ILE A 17 -2.62 15.10 -13.17
C ILE A 17 -1.69 14.89 -14.36
N SER A 18 -1.33 13.65 -14.64
CA SER A 18 -0.50 13.29 -15.81
C SER A 18 -1.18 13.72 -17.10
N GLY A 19 -2.49 13.48 -17.22
CA GLY A 19 -3.29 13.90 -18.36
C GLY A 19 -3.33 15.42 -18.53
N TRP A 20 -3.42 16.17 -17.42
CA TRP A 20 -3.36 17.62 -17.44
C TRP A 20 -2.00 18.14 -17.94
N ILE A 21 -0.90 17.51 -17.50
CA ILE A 21 0.45 17.88 -17.91
C ILE A 21 0.68 17.59 -19.40
N LEU A 22 0.10 16.49 -19.91
CA LEU A 22 0.19 16.07 -21.30
C LEU A 22 -0.85 16.75 -22.23
N GLN A 23 -1.89 17.38 -21.64
CA GLN A 23 -3.15 17.73 -22.34
C GLN A 23 -3.76 16.51 -23.08
N ASN A 24 -3.56 15.33 -22.48
CA ASN A 24 -4.04 14.04 -23.01
C ASN A 24 -4.37 13.10 -21.86
N TRP A 25 -5.64 12.82 -21.65
CA TRP A 25 -6.14 11.96 -20.57
C TRP A 25 -6.37 10.50 -20.98
N ASN A 26 -5.76 10.03 -22.05
CA ASN A 26 -5.97 8.66 -22.54
C ASN A 26 -5.31 7.59 -21.67
N TYR A 27 -4.33 7.93 -20.85
CA TYR A 27 -3.51 6.98 -20.11
C TYR A 27 -3.87 6.87 -18.64
N GLY A 28 -3.67 5.66 -18.08
CA GLY A 28 -3.67 5.38 -16.67
C GLY A 28 -2.51 4.46 -16.29
N GLU A 29 -2.05 4.56 -15.04
CA GLU A 29 -0.95 3.73 -14.54
C GLU A 29 -1.52 2.46 -13.90
N GLU A 30 -0.90 1.29 -14.18
CA GLU A 30 -1.42 -0.03 -13.81
C GLU A 30 -1.67 -0.21 -12.32
N GLY A 31 -0.75 0.22 -11.46
CA GLY A 31 -0.84 0.02 -10.00
C GLY A 31 -1.99 0.79 -9.36
N ASN A 32 -2.30 1.99 -9.86
CA ASN A 32 -3.45 2.76 -9.41
C ASN A 32 -4.76 2.14 -9.92
N ASN A 33 -4.76 1.63 -11.15
CA ASN A 33 -5.96 1.13 -11.81
C ASN A 33 -6.40 -0.28 -11.38
N ILE A 34 -5.60 -1.00 -10.57
CA ILE A 34 -6.06 -2.21 -9.85
C ILE A 34 -7.35 -1.92 -9.08
N LYS A 35 -7.48 -0.74 -8.48
CA LYS A 35 -8.67 -0.32 -7.73
C LYS A 35 -9.93 -0.15 -8.61
N LEU A 36 -9.75 0.08 -9.90
CA LEU A 36 -10.83 0.10 -10.89
C LEU A 36 -11.11 -1.29 -11.48
N GLY A 37 -10.28 -2.28 -11.16
CA GLY A 37 -10.45 -3.65 -11.63
C GLY A 37 -9.46 -4.09 -12.70
N TRP A 38 -8.40 -3.29 -12.99
CA TRP A 38 -7.33 -3.74 -13.89
C TRP A 38 -6.65 -5.00 -13.34
N ASP A 39 -6.59 -6.05 -14.12
CA ASP A 39 -5.88 -7.28 -13.75
C ASP A 39 -4.43 -7.22 -14.24
N LEU A 40 -3.51 -7.18 -13.29
CA LEU A 40 -2.07 -7.17 -13.57
C LEU A 40 -1.59 -8.47 -14.21
N SER A 41 -2.22 -9.61 -13.92
CA SER A 41 -1.79 -10.93 -14.40
C SER A 41 -2.08 -11.10 -15.88
N SER A 42 -3.30 -10.79 -16.29
CA SER A 42 -3.73 -10.83 -17.69
C SER A 42 -3.37 -9.56 -18.46
N SER A 43 -3.03 -8.46 -17.73
CA SER A 43 -2.83 -7.12 -18.30
C SER A 43 -4.05 -6.67 -19.12
N SER A 44 -5.24 -6.85 -18.56
CA SER A 44 -6.52 -6.54 -19.21
C SER A 44 -7.53 -6.01 -18.21
N TRP A 45 -8.56 -5.33 -18.72
CA TRP A 45 -9.78 -5.08 -18.00
C TRP A 45 -10.62 -6.36 -17.95
N PRO A 46 -11.50 -6.52 -16.93
CA PRO A 46 -12.41 -7.65 -16.87
C PRO A 46 -13.33 -7.69 -18.12
N GLU A 47 -13.48 -8.84 -18.76
CA GLU A 47 -14.34 -9.02 -19.95
C GLU A 47 -15.75 -8.48 -19.79
N LYS A 48 -16.29 -8.55 -18.54
CA LYS A 48 -17.61 -7.98 -18.23
C LYS A 48 -17.70 -6.46 -18.46
N PHE A 49 -16.56 -5.76 -18.56
CA PHE A 49 -16.54 -4.32 -18.82
C PHE A 49 -16.77 -4.00 -20.30
N ASP A 50 -16.42 -4.91 -21.22
CA ASP A 50 -16.55 -4.71 -22.65
C ASP A 50 -18.02 -4.50 -23.09
N SER A 51 -18.96 -5.09 -22.36
CA SER A 51 -20.39 -4.94 -22.60
C SER A 51 -21.00 -3.69 -21.97
N LEU A 52 -20.24 -2.93 -21.20
CA LEU A 52 -20.73 -1.75 -20.51
C LEU A 52 -20.61 -0.52 -21.42
N TYR A 53 -21.66 0.28 -21.49
CA TYR A 53 -21.71 1.48 -22.34
C TYR A 53 -20.67 2.55 -21.98
N TRP A 54 -20.02 2.44 -20.83
CA TRP A 54 -18.94 3.32 -20.36
C TRP A 54 -17.55 2.70 -20.48
N SER A 55 -17.39 1.56 -21.16
CA SER A 55 -16.07 0.91 -21.33
C SER A 55 -15.03 1.85 -21.94
N ASP A 56 -15.43 2.69 -22.87
CA ASP A 56 -14.58 3.70 -23.50
C ASP A 56 -14.11 4.81 -22.54
N SER A 57 -14.72 4.90 -21.36
CA SER A 57 -14.31 5.83 -20.30
C SER A 57 -13.03 5.40 -19.59
N LEU A 58 -12.63 4.12 -19.72
CA LEU A 58 -11.46 3.56 -19.08
C LEU A 58 -10.17 4.03 -19.74
N PRO A 59 -9.06 4.18 -18.98
CA PRO A 59 -7.78 4.53 -19.57
C PRO A 59 -7.12 3.37 -20.31
N GLN A 60 -6.31 3.72 -21.29
CA GLN A 60 -5.28 2.82 -21.80
C GLN A 60 -4.19 2.67 -20.75
N ILE A 61 -3.98 1.45 -20.23
CA ILE A 61 -3.06 1.22 -19.12
C ILE A 61 -1.60 1.20 -19.60
N LYS A 62 -0.76 1.89 -18.84
CA LYS A 62 0.69 1.94 -18.96
C LYS A 62 1.33 1.38 -17.69
N ARG A 63 2.50 0.76 -17.83
CA ARG A 63 3.27 0.26 -16.68
C ARG A 63 3.96 1.40 -15.95
N SER A 64 4.18 1.23 -14.66
CA SER A 64 5.06 2.13 -13.91
C SER A 64 6.43 2.23 -14.60
N GLY A 65 6.88 3.44 -14.87
CA GLY A 65 8.13 3.70 -15.59
C GLY A 65 8.00 3.88 -17.11
N ASP A 66 6.86 3.57 -17.72
CA ASP A 66 6.63 3.81 -19.15
C ASP A 66 6.54 5.31 -19.44
N MET A 67 7.06 5.70 -20.59
CA MET A 67 6.90 7.05 -21.11
C MET A 67 5.46 7.27 -21.58
N LEU A 68 4.79 8.26 -21.03
CA LEU A 68 3.44 8.67 -21.42
C LEU A 68 3.44 9.64 -22.59
N GLY A 69 4.48 10.46 -22.71
CA GLY A 69 4.61 11.49 -23.76
C GLY A 69 5.53 12.62 -23.33
N LYS A 70 5.40 13.73 -24.03
CA LYS A 70 6.07 15.00 -23.68
C LYS A 70 5.06 15.93 -23.02
N ILE A 71 5.56 16.83 -22.18
CA ILE A 71 4.76 17.91 -21.62
C ILE A 71 4.12 18.74 -22.74
N ASP A 72 2.92 19.22 -22.54
CA ASP A 72 2.32 20.21 -23.44
C ASP A 72 3.17 21.50 -23.47
N ILE A 73 3.47 21.97 -24.67
CA ILE A 73 4.40 23.10 -24.87
C ILE A 73 3.87 24.38 -24.21
N SER A 74 2.57 24.64 -24.31
CA SER A 74 1.96 25.85 -23.74
C SER A 74 2.03 25.82 -22.21
N LEU A 75 1.81 24.63 -21.64
CA LEU A 75 1.93 24.41 -20.21
C LEU A 75 3.38 24.49 -19.73
N ALA A 76 4.32 23.92 -20.48
CA ALA A 76 5.75 24.02 -20.17
C ALA A 76 6.19 25.48 -20.06
N ARG A 77 5.83 26.31 -21.03
CA ARG A 77 6.11 27.77 -21.03
C ARG A 77 5.48 28.46 -19.82
N LYS A 78 4.20 28.16 -19.55
CA LYS A 78 3.47 28.73 -18.40
C LYS A 78 4.11 28.39 -17.05
N LEU A 79 4.66 27.19 -16.93
CA LEU A 79 5.29 26.68 -15.70
C LEU A 79 6.81 26.90 -15.68
N ASN A 80 7.38 27.55 -16.69
CA ASN A 80 8.83 27.75 -16.84
C ASN A 80 9.64 26.43 -16.78
N LEU A 81 9.13 25.40 -17.48
CA LEU A 81 9.75 24.08 -17.60
C LEU A 81 10.34 23.90 -19.02
N LYS A 82 11.18 22.89 -19.18
CA LYS A 82 11.71 22.52 -20.49
C LYS A 82 10.58 21.96 -21.38
N GLU A 83 10.51 22.45 -22.63
CA GLU A 83 9.47 22.04 -23.59
C GLU A 83 9.59 20.57 -24.05
N ASP A 84 10.76 19.95 -23.88
CA ASP A 84 11.04 18.57 -24.23
C ASP A 84 10.93 17.59 -23.03
N LEU A 85 10.40 18.05 -21.89
CA LEU A 85 10.27 17.24 -20.68
C LEU A 85 9.43 15.99 -20.94
N SER A 86 10.00 14.82 -20.63
CA SER A 86 9.29 13.55 -20.72
C SER A 86 8.44 13.31 -19.47
N ILE A 87 7.21 12.90 -19.67
CA ILE A 87 6.29 12.50 -18.61
C ILE A 87 6.26 10.99 -18.55
N ILE A 88 6.55 10.47 -17.35
CA ILE A 88 6.68 9.03 -17.09
C ILE A 88 5.53 8.58 -16.18
N ALA A 89 4.97 7.42 -16.46
CA ALA A 89 4.00 6.80 -15.56
C ALA A 89 4.64 6.55 -14.19
N GLY A 90 4.03 7.11 -13.15
CA GLY A 90 4.49 6.96 -11.78
C GLY A 90 4.11 5.61 -11.18
N THR A 91 3.92 5.60 -9.87
CA THR A 91 3.39 4.44 -9.14
C THR A 91 2.69 4.91 -7.87
N THR A 92 2.13 3.99 -7.09
CA THR A 92 1.52 4.33 -5.79
C THR A 92 2.60 4.71 -4.76
N ASP A 93 2.24 5.49 -3.74
CA ASP A 93 3.10 5.89 -2.63
C ASP A 93 3.75 4.67 -1.93
N SER A 94 2.96 3.65 -1.68
CA SER A 94 3.41 2.41 -1.07
C SER A 94 4.41 1.63 -1.94
N ASN A 95 4.30 1.69 -3.26
CA ASN A 95 5.28 1.11 -4.17
C ASN A 95 6.52 2.00 -4.31
N ALA A 96 6.35 3.32 -4.29
CA ALA A 96 7.46 4.27 -4.26
C ALA A 96 8.34 4.07 -3.00
N SER A 97 7.72 3.86 -1.84
CA SER A 97 8.43 3.53 -0.60
C SER A 97 9.23 2.22 -0.72
N PHE A 98 8.68 1.21 -1.41
CA PHE A 98 9.38 -0.04 -1.67
C PHE A 98 10.61 0.16 -2.58
N ILE A 99 10.50 1.00 -3.61
CA ILE A 99 11.63 1.36 -4.48
C ILE A 99 12.69 2.14 -3.69
N ALA A 100 12.27 3.11 -2.88
CA ALA A 100 13.17 3.97 -2.10
C ALA A 100 13.96 3.20 -1.05
N ALA A 101 13.42 2.09 -0.55
CA ALA A 101 14.12 1.23 0.41
C ALA A 101 15.29 0.43 -0.21
N ASP A 102 15.38 0.40 -1.55
CA ASP A 102 16.44 -0.28 -2.32
C ASP A 102 16.76 -1.71 -1.83
N ILE A 103 15.72 -2.45 -1.48
CA ILE A 103 15.87 -3.81 -0.94
C ILE A 103 16.36 -4.79 -2.01
N LYS A 104 17.23 -5.71 -1.62
CA LYS A 104 17.77 -6.76 -2.48
C LYS A 104 16.72 -7.83 -2.76
N GLU A 105 16.97 -8.69 -3.72
CA GLU A 105 16.02 -9.71 -4.18
C GLU A 105 15.51 -10.64 -3.07
N LYS A 106 16.38 -10.96 -2.09
CA LYS A 106 16.05 -11.85 -0.97
C LYS A 106 15.51 -11.13 0.26
N ASP A 107 15.49 -9.79 0.25
CA ASP A 107 15.06 -9.00 1.38
C ASP A 107 13.55 -8.77 1.34
N GLY A 108 13.01 -8.50 2.51
CA GLY A 108 11.65 -8.01 2.69
C GLY A 108 11.63 -6.60 3.27
N LEU A 109 10.56 -5.87 3.01
CA LEU A 109 10.29 -4.57 3.59
C LEU A 109 9.15 -4.67 4.58
N ALA A 110 9.41 -4.34 5.85
CA ALA A 110 8.38 -4.10 6.85
C ALA A 110 8.23 -2.59 7.05
N VAL A 111 7.02 -2.09 6.92
CA VAL A 111 6.67 -0.70 7.24
C VAL A 111 5.72 -0.72 8.44
N LEU A 112 6.24 -0.29 9.58
CA LEU A 112 5.50 -0.24 10.83
C LEU A 112 5.04 1.21 11.08
N GLY A 113 3.87 1.53 10.55
CA GLY A 113 3.16 2.79 10.79
C GLY A 113 1.94 2.58 11.70
N THR A 114 0.86 3.31 11.47
CA THR A 114 -0.42 3.08 12.12
C THR A 114 -0.88 1.63 11.94
N THR A 115 -0.58 1.05 10.77
CA THR A 115 -0.73 -0.36 10.43
C THR A 115 0.62 -0.94 10.00
N LEU A 116 0.76 -2.27 10.07
CA LEU A 116 1.94 -3.00 9.59
C LEU A 116 1.72 -3.41 8.13
N VAL A 117 2.68 -3.12 7.27
CA VAL A 117 2.69 -3.57 5.87
C VAL A 117 3.98 -4.34 5.61
N LEU A 118 3.84 -5.54 5.04
CA LEU A 118 4.97 -6.37 4.63
C LEU A 118 4.99 -6.48 3.11
N LYS A 119 6.17 -6.36 2.51
CA LYS A 119 6.36 -6.49 1.06
C LYS A 119 7.66 -7.22 0.73
N LYS A 120 7.63 -8.04 -0.31
CA LYS A 120 8.83 -8.66 -0.89
C LYS A 120 8.72 -8.78 -2.41
N ARG A 121 9.85 -8.91 -3.10
CA ARG A 121 9.90 -9.26 -4.52
C ARG A 121 9.52 -10.74 -4.72
N THR A 122 8.84 -11.02 -5.82
CA THR A 122 8.51 -12.39 -6.25
C THR A 122 8.68 -12.53 -7.76
N HIS A 123 8.88 -13.76 -8.22
CA HIS A 123 8.98 -14.02 -9.66
C HIS A 123 7.60 -14.07 -10.36
N LYS A 124 6.55 -14.33 -9.60
CA LYS A 124 5.17 -14.43 -10.07
C LYS A 124 4.21 -13.91 -8.99
N PRO A 125 2.98 -13.56 -9.35
CA PRO A 125 1.98 -13.15 -8.36
C PRO A 125 1.69 -14.29 -7.39
N VAL A 126 1.43 -13.95 -6.14
CA VAL A 126 1.06 -14.88 -5.06
C VAL A 126 -0.45 -14.81 -4.89
N GLN A 127 -1.11 -15.96 -5.02
CA GLN A 127 -2.56 -16.05 -4.87
C GLN A 127 -2.92 -16.65 -3.52
N GLU A 128 -2.85 -15.82 -2.49
CA GLU A 128 -3.24 -16.16 -1.13
C GLU A 128 -4.11 -15.07 -0.55
N THR A 129 -5.02 -15.46 0.33
CA THR A 129 -5.94 -14.51 0.98
C THR A 129 -5.15 -13.50 1.82
N GLY A 130 -5.51 -12.22 1.69
CA GLY A 130 -4.83 -11.13 2.40
C GLY A 130 -3.54 -10.64 1.71
N ILE A 131 -3.08 -11.31 0.66
CA ILE A 131 -1.94 -10.89 -0.16
C ILE A 131 -2.43 -10.04 -1.34
N THR A 132 -1.78 -8.91 -1.53
CA THR A 132 -1.92 -8.05 -2.72
C THR A 132 -0.68 -8.16 -3.58
N ASN A 133 -0.88 -8.13 -4.89
CA ASN A 133 0.21 -8.14 -5.85
C ASN A 133 0.30 -6.80 -6.56
N HIS A 134 1.50 -6.34 -6.79
CA HIS A 134 1.84 -5.17 -7.57
C HIS A 134 2.94 -5.52 -8.57
N ARG A 135 3.13 -4.68 -9.57
CA ARG A 135 4.21 -4.83 -10.53
C ARG A 135 4.97 -3.51 -10.66
N ILE A 136 6.29 -3.57 -10.62
CA ILE A 136 7.18 -2.43 -10.86
C ILE A 136 8.27 -2.91 -11.81
N ASN A 137 8.44 -2.28 -12.96
CA ASN A 137 9.46 -2.63 -13.96
C ASN A 137 9.47 -4.11 -14.26
N ASN A 138 8.62 -4.89 -14.54
CA ASN A 138 8.62 -6.35 -14.77
C ASN A 138 8.88 -7.23 -13.53
N HIS A 139 9.05 -6.65 -12.35
CA HIS A 139 9.16 -7.41 -11.10
C HIS A 139 7.82 -7.41 -10.36
N TRP A 140 7.42 -8.56 -9.91
CA TRP A 140 6.28 -8.70 -9.01
C TRP A 140 6.69 -8.33 -7.59
N ILE A 141 5.78 -7.68 -6.91
CA ILE A 141 5.87 -7.37 -5.48
C ILE A 141 4.60 -7.91 -4.84
N CYS A 142 4.75 -8.85 -3.95
CA CYS A 142 3.64 -9.28 -3.12
C CYS A 142 3.75 -8.70 -1.72
N GLY A 143 2.62 -8.52 -1.06
CA GLY A 143 2.60 -8.05 0.31
C GLY A 143 1.23 -8.11 0.94
N GLY A 144 1.22 -7.99 2.25
CA GLY A 144 0.01 -7.93 3.05
C GLY A 144 0.03 -6.74 3.99
N ALA A 145 -1.15 -6.27 4.34
CA ALA A 145 -1.32 -5.17 5.27
C ALA A 145 -2.19 -5.65 6.45
N SER A 146 -1.59 -5.69 7.63
CA SER A 146 -2.26 -5.98 8.90
C SER A 146 -3.06 -4.78 9.39
N ASN A 147 -4.13 -5.02 10.12
CA ASN A 147 -4.83 -4.00 10.89
C ASN A 147 -4.11 -3.67 12.20
N ALA A 148 -3.15 -4.50 12.63
CA ALA A 148 -2.23 -4.19 13.70
C ALA A 148 -1.15 -3.20 13.24
N GLY A 149 -0.61 -2.44 14.18
CA GLY A 149 0.48 -1.49 13.95
C GLY A 149 0.67 -0.57 15.13
N CYS A 150 1.55 0.42 15.01
CA CYS A 150 1.83 1.35 16.10
C CYS A 150 0.65 2.24 16.49
N GLY A 151 -0.43 2.28 15.69
CA GLY A 151 -1.63 3.04 16.04
C GLY A 151 -2.27 2.61 17.37
N ILE A 152 -2.10 1.35 17.78
CA ILE A 152 -2.59 0.88 19.09
C ILE A 152 -1.87 1.56 20.26
N LEU A 153 -0.60 1.91 20.10
CA LEU A 153 0.22 2.49 21.18
C LEU A 153 -0.32 3.85 21.61
N SER A 154 -0.77 4.66 20.63
CA SER A 154 -1.33 6.00 20.88
C SER A 154 -2.64 5.99 21.69
N ARG A 155 -3.28 4.81 21.83
CA ARG A 155 -4.49 4.66 22.68
C ARG A 155 -4.14 4.59 24.16
N PHE A 156 -2.91 4.20 24.47
CA PHE A 156 -2.48 3.93 25.84
C PHE A 156 -1.42 4.91 26.33
N PHE A 157 -0.63 5.49 25.41
CA PHE A 157 0.54 6.29 25.73
C PHE A 157 0.64 7.52 24.85
N SER A 158 1.06 8.62 25.43
CA SER A 158 1.55 9.79 24.70
C SER A 158 2.95 9.53 24.12
N ASN A 159 3.41 10.37 23.19
CA ASN A 159 4.74 10.25 22.62
C ASN A 159 5.86 10.37 23.67
N LEU A 160 5.69 11.23 24.68
CA LEU A 160 6.65 11.38 25.77
C LEU A 160 6.73 10.11 26.63
N GLU A 161 5.59 9.52 26.97
CA GLU A 161 5.54 8.25 27.73
C GLU A 161 6.19 7.12 26.91
N LEU A 162 5.92 7.04 25.60
CA LEU A 162 6.55 6.04 24.73
C LEU A 162 8.09 6.19 24.72
N GLU A 163 8.60 7.42 24.66
CA GLU A 163 10.03 7.67 24.71
C GLU A 163 10.66 7.23 26.03
N GLU A 164 10.04 7.57 27.16
CA GLU A 164 10.56 7.22 28.49
C GLU A 164 10.42 5.72 28.80
N LEU A 165 9.28 5.11 28.46
CA LEU A 165 9.03 3.69 28.70
C LEU A 165 9.93 2.80 27.81
N SER A 166 10.22 3.24 26.58
CA SER A 166 11.10 2.49 25.66
C SER A 166 12.50 2.30 26.22
N LYS A 167 13.01 3.25 27.02
CA LYS A 167 14.31 3.14 27.69
C LYS A 167 14.36 2.04 28.76
N GLN A 168 13.20 1.62 29.25
CA GLN A 168 13.05 0.62 30.32
C GLN A 168 12.81 -0.80 29.78
N ILE A 169 12.60 -0.96 28.46
CA ILE A 169 12.32 -2.24 27.84
C ILE A 169 13.60 -3.02 27.56
N ASN A 170 13.57 -4.32 27.86
CA ASN A 170 14.59 -5.25 27.40
C ASN A 170 14.04 -6.13 26.26
N PRO A 171 14.34 -5.82 24.99
CA PRO A 171 13.77 -6.54 23.84
C PRO A 171 14.25 -7.99 23.72
N LYS A 172 15.28 -8.39 24.50
CA LYS A 172 15.79 -9.77 24.52
C LYS A 172 15.04 -10.66 25.51
N LYS A 173 14.18 -10.09 26.34
CA LYS A 173 13.42 -10.82 27.36
C LYS A 173 11.96 -10.86 26.97
N SER A 174 11.42 -12.07 26.72
CA SER A 174 10.00 -12.25 26.48
C SER A 174 9.17 -11.82 27.68
N THR A 175 8.04 -11.18 27.40
CA THR A 175 7.07 -10.78 28.44
C THR A 175 6.18 -11.93 28.85
N ASN A 176 6.06 -12.99 28.04
CA ASN A 176 5.06 -14.06 28.11
C ASN A 176 3.61 -13.57 28.00
N LEU A 177 3.39 -12.31 27.63
CA LEU A 177 2.07 -11.77 27.32
C LEU A 177 1.70 -12.15 25.87
N LYS A 178 0.53 -12.76 25.72
CA LYS A 178 0.06 -13.22 24.40
C LYS A 178 -0.89 -12.18 23.79
N PHE A 179 -0.41 -10.94 23.65
CA PHE A 179 -1.23 -9.86 23.15
C PHE A 179 -1.44 -9.96 21.63
N ILE A 180 -2.65 -9.56 21.23
CA ILE A 180 -3.05 -9.35 19.82
C ILE A 180 -3.42 -7.85 19.72
N PRO A 181 -2.44 -6.98 19.43
CA PRO A 181 -2.59 -5.53 19.52
C PRO A 181 -3.29 -4.94 18.29
N LEU A 182 -4.56 -5.27 18.10
CA LEU A 182 -5.42 -4.70 17.09
C LEU A 182 -6.11 -3.43 17.60
N ASN A 183 -6.32 -2.46 16.74
CA ASN A 183 -7.09 -1.24 17.05
C ASN A 183 -8.60 -1.51 17.18
N SER A 184 -9.09 -2.49 16.46
CA SER A 184 -10.49 -2.91 16.41
C SER A 184 -10.59 -4.38 16.05
N LYS A 185 -11.77 -4.94 16.16
CA LYS A 185 -12.09 -6.29 15.72
C LYS A 185 -11.79 -6.49 14.24
N GLY A 186 -11.24 -7.65 13.92
CA GLY A 186 -10.93 -8.12 12.57
C GLY A 186 -9.49 -7.90 12.14
N GLU A 187 -8.93 -8.91 11.49
CA GLU A 187 -7.60 -8.90 10.89
C GLU A 187 -7.67 -9.46 9.46
N ARG A 188 -6.99 -8.80 8.55
CA ARG A 188 -6.96 -9.16 7.12
C ARG A 188 -5.69 -9.88 6.71
N PHE A 189 -4.58 -9.66 7.42
CA PHE A 189 -3.27 -10.24 7.17
C PHE A 189 -2.39 -10.14 8.42
N PRO A 190 -1.62 -11.17 8.79
CA PRO A 190 -1.49 -12.51 8.19
C PRO A 190 -2.56 -13.50 8.64
N ILE A 191 -3.46 -13.07 9.49
CA ILE A 191 -4.58 -13.87 9.99
C ILE A 191 -5.83 -13.34 9.33
N ASN A 192 -6.32 -13.98 8.29
CA ASN A 192 -7.55 -13.54 7.64
C ASN A 192 -8.77 -13.97 8.47
N ASP A 193 -9.11 -13.17 9.48
CA ASP A 193 -10.24 -13.41 10.39
C ASP A 193 -10.94 -12.09 10.73
N SER A 194 -12.11 -11.87 10.14
CA SER A 194 -12.94 -10.68 10.38
C SER A 194 -13.52 -10.62 11.81
N HIS A 195 -13.45 -11.73 12.56
CA HIS A 195 -13.98 -11.83 13.93
C HIS A 195 -12.88 -11.84 15.00
N LEU A 196 -11.61 -11.77 14.61
CA LEU A 196 -10.51 -11.75 15.57
C LEU A 196 -10.62 -10.53 16.48
N GLU A 197 -10.77 -10.79 17.78
CA GLU A 197 -10.85 -9.73 18.78
C GLU A 197 -9.44 -9.26 19.21
N PRO A 198 -9.26 -7.96 19.49
CA PRO A 198 -8.07 -7.48 20.16
C PRO A 198 -7.90 -8.17 21.51
N LEU A 199 -6.67 -8.57 21.84
CA LEU A 199 -6.34 -9.14 23.14
C LEU A 199 -5.16 -8.34 23.72
N VAL A 200 -5.44 -7.46 24.69
CA VAL A 200 -4.45 -6.63 25.38
C VAL A 200 -4.62 -6.69 26.90
N GLU A 201 -5.29 -7.72 27.35
CA GLU A 201 -5.57 -8.01 28.76
C GLU A 201 -5.01 -9.40 29.15
N PRO A 202 -4.68 -9.62 30.44
CA PRO A 202 -4.72 -8.63 31.51
C PRO A 202 -3.58 -7.62 31.40
N ARG A 203 -3.87 -6.32 31.64
CA ARG A 203 -2.84 -5.28 31.67
C ARG A 203 -1.96 -5.45 32.90
N PRO A 204 -0.63 -5.59 32.75
CA PRO A 204 0.28 -5.63 33.87
C PRO A 204 0.35 -4.28 34.61
N VAL A 205 0.76 -4.30 35.86
CA VAL A 205 0.92 -3.08 36.69
C VAL A 205 2.02 -2.15 36.13
N SER A 206 3.06 -2.73 35.56
CA SER A 206 4.18 -1.96 34.94
C SER A 206 3.81 -1.53 33.53
N ASP A 207 3.76 -0.24 33.28
CA ASP A 207 3.52 0.32 31.95
C ASP A 207 4.65 -0.03 30.95
N ALA A 208 5.89 -0.11 31.41
CA ALA A 208 7.01 -0.58 30.56
C ALA A 208 6.82 -2.04 30.13
N LEU A 209 6.33 -2.91 31.05
CA LEU A 209 6.02 -4.31 30.71
C LEU A 209 4.79 -4.38 29.77
N PHE A 210 3.81 -3.53 29.97
CA PHE A 210 2.64 -3.45 29.07
C PHE A 210 3.05 -3.03 27.67
N LEU A 211 3.84 -1.96 27.55
CA LEU A 211 4.37 -1.50 26.26
C LEU A 211 5.20 -2.60 25.58
N ASN A 212 6.09 -3.28 26.33
CA ASN A 212 6.88 -4.38 25.81
C ASN A 212 6.01 -5.52 25.28
N GLY A 213 4.92 -5.86 26.00
CA GLY A 213 3.95 -6.87 25.54
C GLY A 213 3.22 -6.48 24.25
N LEU A 214 2.85 -5.22 24.10
CA LEU A 214 2.26 -4.73 22.85
C LEU A 214 3.24 -4.81 21.69
N LEU A 215 4.50 -4.40 21.89
CA LEU A 215 5.55 -4.48 20.87
C LEU A 215 5.90 -5.94 20.52
N GLU A 216 5.96 -6.84 21.49
CA GLU A 216 6.14 -8.28 21.27
C GLU A 216 4.97 -8.87 20.47
N GLY A 217 3.74 -8.45 20.74
CA GLY A 217 2.56 -8.83 19.97
C GLY A 217 2.63 -8.37 18.51
N LEU A 218 3.07 -7.13 18.25
CA LEU A 218 3.30 -6.62 16.89
C LEU A 218 4.39 -7.41 16.18
N ALA A 219 5.52 -7.68 16.84
CA ALA A 219 6.60 -8.48 16.27
C ALA A 219 6.16 -9.92 15.94
N ASN A 220 5.29 -10.52 16.75
CA ASN A 220 4.73 -11.85 16.49
C ASN A 220 3.80 -11.86 15.27
N ILE A 221 3.03 -10.80 15.06
CA ILE A 221 2.20 -10.64 13.86
C ILE A 221 3.10 -10.49 12.63
N GLU A 222 4.14 -9.66 12.71
CA GLU A 222 5.13 -9.51 11.63
C GLU A 222 5.80 -10.84 11.30
N LEU A 223 6.32 -11.56 12.30
CA LEU A 223 6.95 -12.87 12.12
C LEU A 223 6.02 -13.89 11.45
N LYS A 224 4.73 -13.84 11.80
CA LYS A 224 3.71 -14.70 11.17
C LYS A 224 3.48 -14.32 9.70
N GLY A 225 3.54 -13.04 9.38
CA GLY A 225 3.40 -12.56 8.01
C GLY A 225 4.59 -12.89 7.09
N TRP A 226 5.77 -13.17 7.65
CA TRP A 226 6.94 -13.59 6.88
C TRP A 226 7.01 -15.11 6.63
N LYS A 227 6.23 -15.91 7.31
CA LYS A 227 6.16 -17.38 7.15
C LYS A 227 5.22 -17.79 6.04
#